data_05fc8d9558bbaa5d8067ecb9ee3e954a
#
_entry.id   05fc8d9558bbaa5d8067ecb9ee3e954a
#
_cell.length_a   1.000
_cell.length_b   1.000
_cell.length_c   1.000
_cell.angle_alpha   90.00
_cell.angle_beta   90.00
_cell.angle_gamma   90.00
#
_symmetry.space_group_name_H-M   'P 1'
#
loop_
_entity.id
_entity.type
_entity.pdbx_description
1 polymer ?
#
loop_
_entity_poly.entity_id
_entity_poly.type
_entity_poly.pdbx_seq_one_letter_code
_entity_poly.pdbx_strand_id
1 'polypeptide(L)'
;MVNINVVVLAAGKGTRMHSARPKVLHQLAGKPLLQHVLDTSRQLTDRAIQLVIGHGADEVQQTIANQNVNCVVQEQQLGTAHAVHQALPQLEHDAIALILFGDVPLVQVATLRTLLLQADANTMAVLTCVMKNPFGLGRIVRDSGGSIQCIVEEKDATPDQRAIHEINTGIMAIPVKRLQQWLPRIQSNNTQKEYYLTDVVALALADGCGVLTSPSVDEKETAGINDRAQLAELERHYQLIAAARLMQAGVTLRDPARLDIRGSVQCGRDVEIDINVILEGSIELGSNVKIGPNCVLKNCKVGDYTEIAANSMLEDSVIGKHCSVGPFARIRPGTELSDQAKIGNFVEIKKSKIGYHSKVNHLSYVGDSVLGQDVNIGAGTITCNYDGVNKFKTIIGDNVFIGSNTALVAPVTVASGATVGAGSVITKDVAEKQLAIARGRQSNLDGWQRPQKLPKIP
;
A
#
# COMPACT_ATOMS: atom_id res chain seq x y z
N MET A 1 -14.35 -31.77 -2.95
CA MET A 1 -13.19 -30.85 -2.96
C MET A 1 -12.15 -31.41 -2.02
N VAL A 2 -10.88 -31.44 -2.41
CA VAL A 2 -9.79 -31.89 -1.54
C VAL A 2 -9.63 -30.86 -0.41
N ASN A 3 -9.53 -31.35 0.84
CA ASN A 3 -9.26 -30.48 1.99
C ASN A 3 -7.85 -29.90 1.88
N ILE A 4 -7.73 -28.57 2.03
CA ILE A 4 -6.45 -27.87 1.91
C ILE A 4 -6.09 -27.27 3.27
N ASN A 5 -4.90 -27.61 3.77
CA ASN A 5 -4.27 -26.91 4.88
C ASN A 5 -3.13 -26.04 4.34
N VAL A 6 -3.19 -24.75 4.56
CA VAL A 6 -2.13 -23.82 4.16
C VAL A 6 -1.13 -23.66 5.30
N VAL A 7 0.16 -23.83 5.01
CA VAL A 7 1.28 -23.59 5.92
C VAL A 7 2.15 -22.48 5.33
N VAL A 8 2.31 -21.37 6.04
CA VAL A 8 3.15 -20.25 5.62
C VAL A 8 4.40 -20.20 6.49
N LEU A 9 5.57 -20.30 5.88
CA LEU A 9 6.86 -20.25 6.57
C LEU A 9 7.36 -18.81 6.67
N ALA A 10 7.49 -18.31 7.90
CA ALA A 10 7.86 -16.91 8.20
C ALA A 10 8.87 -16.80 9.37
N ALA A 11 9.60 -17.90 9.69
CA ALA A 11 10.48 -17.95 10.86
C ALA A 11 11.91 -17.45 10.62
N GLY A 12 12.27 -17.12 9.37
CA GLY A 12 13.64 -16.79 8.97
C GLY A 12 14.16 -15.46 9.54
N LYS A 13 15.45 -15.39 9.90
CA LYS A 13 16.09 -14.21 10.50
C LYS A 13 16.21 -13.00 9.58
N GLY A 14 16.24 -13.19 8.25
CA GLY A 14 16.28 -12.10 7.28
C GLY A 14 17.51 -11.18 7.40
N THR A 15 18.68 -11.68 7.78
CA THR A 15 19.88 -10.89 8.09
C THR A 15 20.33 -9.97 6.96
N ARG A 16 20.11 -10.36 5.69
CA ARG A 16 20.42 -9.55 4.49
C ARG A 16 19.57 -8.29 4.34
N MET A 17 18.48 -8.17 5.09
CA MET A 17 17.65 -6.94 5.12
C MET A 17 18.31 -5.81 5.90
N HIS A 18 19.33 -6.11 6.74
CA HIS A 18 19.96 -5.12 7.64
C HIS A 18 18.93 -4.30 8.42
N SER A 19 17.98 -4.96 9.06
CA SER A 19 16.82 -4.33 9.73
C SER A 19 16.50 -5.04 11.06
N ALA A 20 16.05 -4.26 12.05
CA ALA A 20 15.49 -4.81 13.27
C ALA A 20 14.09 -5.40 13.05
N ARG A 21 13.36 -4.89 12.02
CA ARG A 21 12.05 -5.40 11.66
C ARG A 21 12.16 -6.77 11.00
N PRO A 22 11.31 -7.75 11.38
CA PRO A 22 11.24 -9.05 10.71
C PRO A 22 11.06 -8.90 9.19
N LYS A 23 11.77 -9.74 8.41
CA LYS A 23 11.77 -9.67 6.94
C LYS A 23 10.36 -9.63 6.34
N VAL A 24 9.49 -10.48 6.83
CA VAL A 24 8.12 -10.65 6.32
C VAL A 24 7.19 -9.47 6.62
N LEU A 25 7.61 -8.54 7.49
CA LEU A 25 6.87 -7.32 7.82
C LEU A 25 7.33 -6.09 7.03
N HIS A 26 8.37 -6.20 6.20
CA HIS A 26 8.68 -5.14 5.24
C HIS A 26 7.52 -4.97 4.26
N GLN A 27 7.30 -3.73 3.85
CA GLN A 27 6.15 -3.39 3.01
C GLN A 27 6.49 -3.47 1.53
N LEU A 28 5.54 -4.00 0.76
CA LEU A 28 5.44 -3.95 -0.68
C LEU A 28 4.09 -3.30 -1.00
N ALA A 29 4.08 -2.23 -1.74
CA ALA A 29 2.89 -1.44 -2.06
C ALA A 29 2.07 -1.03 -0.82
N GLY A 30 2.75 -0.65 0.27
CA GLY A 30 2.12 -0.21 1.52
C GLY A 30 1.55 -1.32 2.40
N LYS A 31 1.75 -2.61 2.04
CA LYS A 31 1.25 -3.78 2.76
C LYS A 31 2.41 -4.71 3.13
N PRO A 32 2.48 -5.30 4.35
CA PRO A 32 3.50 -6.27 4.70
C PRO A 32 3.60 -7.43 3.69
N LEU A 33 4.80 -7.93 3.41
CA LEU A 33 5.01 -9.09 2.52
C LEU A 33 4.13 -10.26 2.93
N LEU A 34 4.14 -10.60 4.21
CA LEU A 34 3.31 -11.66 4.79
C LEU A 34 1.82 -11.46 4.50
N GLN A 35 1.32 -10.22 4.56
CA GLN A 35 -0.10 -9.95 4.32
C GLN A 35 -0.52 -10.26 2.89
N HIS A 36 0.35 -10.04 1.91
CA HIS A 36 0.07 -10.45 0.52
C HIS A 36 -0.13 -11.96 0.43
N VAL A 37 0.76 -12.74 1.07
CA VAL A 37 0.68 -14.21 1.09
C VAL A 37 -0.58 -14.70 1.81
N LEU A 38 -0.93 -14.09 2.95
CA LEU A 38 -2.15 -14.42 3.69
C LEU A 38 -3.42 -14.11 2.88
N ASP A 39 -3.46 -12.96 2.19
CA ASP A 39 -4.60 -12.58 1.34
C ASP A 39 -4.79 -13.54 0.16
N THR A 40 -3.69 -14.01 -0.45
CA THR A 40 -3.72 -15.06 -1.49
C THR A 40 -4.20 -16.39 -0.90
N SER A 41 -3.69 -16.77 0.26
CA SER A 41 -4.05 -18.03 0.95
C SER A 41 -5.53 -18.11 1.29
N ARG A 42 -6.15 -17.02 1.73
CA ARG A 42 -7.58 -16.96 2.06
C ARG A 42 -8.52 -17.19 0.88
N GLN A 43 -8.04 -16.97 -0.34
CA GLN A 43 -8.82 -17.26 -1.55
C GLN A 43 -8.80 -18.74 -1.93
N LEU A 44 -8.01 -19.56 -1.22
CA LEU A 44 -7.88 -21.00 -1.44
C LEU A 44 -8.59 -21.83 -0.39
N THR A 45 -8.72 -21.32 0.84
CA THR A 45 -9.29 -22.04 1.97
C THR A 45 -9.93 -21.09 2.99
N ASP A 46 -11.04 -21.50 3.58
CA ASP A 46 -11.69 -20.83 4.71
C ASP A 46 -11.12 -21.28 6.07
N ARG A 47 -10.22 -22.28 6.07
CA ARG A 47 -9.59 -22.81 7.28
C ARG A 47 -8.54 -21.86 7.82
N ALA A 48 -8.21 -22.02 9.11
CA ALA A 48 -7.13 -21.28 9.72
C ALA A 48 -5.78 -21.61 9.03
N ILE A 49 -5.06 -20.57 8.62
CA ILE A 49 -3.73 -20.69 8.04
C ILE A 49 -2.74 -20.99 9.16
N GLN A 50 -1.89 -22.00 8.99
CA GLN A 50 -0.82 -22.30 9.93
C GLN A 50 0.40 -21.43 9.59
N LEU A 51 0.71 -20.46 10.41
CA LEU A 51 1.83 -19.54 10.22
C LEU A 51 2.98 -19.94 11.14
N VAL A 52 4.07 -20.40 10.55
CA VAL A 52 5.28 -20.73 11.29
C VAL A 52 6.14 -19.48 11.45
N ILE A 53 6.26 -19.01 12.68
CA ILE A 53 7.00 -17.80 13.07
C ILE A 53 8.22 -18.17 13.91
N GLY A 54 9.19 -17.27 14.03
CA GLY A 54 10.40 -17.50 14.80
C GLY A 54 11.05 -16.18 15.20
N HIS A 55 11.99 -15.67 14.42
CA HIS A 55 12.61 -14.37 14.71
C HIS A 55 11.58 -13.24 14.63
N GLY A 56 11.44 -12.45 15.71
CA GLY A 56 10.47 -11.37 15.81
C GLY A 56 9.01 -11.83 15.91
N ALA A 57 8.78 -13.01 16.50
CA ALA A 57 7.45 -13.63 16.62
C ALA A 57 6.39 -12.69 17.19
N ASP A 58 6.71 -11.93 18.24
CA ASP A 58 5.77 -11.01 18.90
C ASP A 58 5.29 -9.89 17.95
N GLU A 59 6.20 -9.29 17.17
CA GLU A 59 5.85 -8.23 16.20
C GLU A 59 4.99 -8.80 15.06
N VAL A 60 5.31 -10.01 14.59
CA VAL A 60 4.50 -10.69 13.58
C VAL A 60 3.10 -11.00 14.10
N GLN A 61 2.97 -11.55 15.31
CA GLN A 61 1.67 -11.86 15.92
C GLN A 61 0.81 -10.61 16.11
N GLN A 62 1.40 -9.51 16.59
CA GLN A 62 0.70 -8.23 16.74
C GLN A 62 0.19 -7.70 15.40
N THR A 63 1.01 -7.81 14.34
CA THR A 63 0.65 -7.31 13.00
C THR A 63 -0.53 -8.07 12.40
N ILE A 64 -0.66 -9.38 12.67
CA ILE A 64 -1.74 -10.22 12.12
C ILE A 64 -2.87 -10.49 13.13
N ALA A 65 -2.88 -9.79 14.26
CA ALA A 65 -3.94 -9.94 15.27
C ALA A 65 -5.33 -9.83 14.64
N ASN A 66 -6.28 -10.63 15.15
CA ASN A 66 -7.67 -10.72 14.66
C ASN A 66 -7.86 -11.30 13.26
N GLN A 67 -6.87 -11.99 12.72
CA GLN A 67 -6.99 -12.75 11.48
C GLN A 67 -7.18 -14.25 11.78
N ASN A 68 -7.80 -15.00 10.87
CA ASN A 68 -7.96 -16.46 10.99
C ASN A 68 -6.62 -17.18 10.68
N VAL A 69 -5.65 -17.02 11.60
CA VAL A 69 -4.28 -17.54 11.48
C VAL A 69 -3.86 -18.16 12.82
N ASN A 70 -3.38 -19.39 12.79
CA ASN A 70 -2.77 -20.06 13.92
C ASN A 70 -1.25 -19.89 13.87
N CYS A 71 -0.68 -19.19 14.84
CA CYS A 71 0.77 -19.03 14.94
C CYS A 71 1.41 -20.23 15.62
N VAL A 72 2.42 -20.80 14.97
CA VAL A 72 3.24 -21.89 15.48
C VAL A 72 4.68 -21.42 15.58
N VAL A 73 5.27 -21.50 16.77
CA VAL A 73 6.62 -20.96 16.99
C VAL A 73 7.67 -22.02 16.65
N GLN A 74 8.59 -21.67 15.77
CA GLN A 74 9.83 -22.40 15.55
C GLN A 74 10.94 -21.75 16.40
N GLU A 75 11.21 -22.33 17.58
CA GLU A 75 12.20 -21.77 18.52
C GLU A 75 13.62 -21.79 17.95
N GLN A 76 14.00 -22.91 17.35
CA GLN A 76 15.30 -23.07 16.69
C GLN A 76 15.12 -23.16 15.17
N GLN A 77 15.77 -22.27 14.45
CA GLN A 77 15.69 -22.23 12.98
C GLN A 77 16.63 -23.29 12.37
N LEU A 78 16.21 -24.56 12.43
CA LEU A 78 17.00 -25.73 11.96
C LEU A 78 16.68 -26.12 10.50
N GLY A 79 16.01 -25.26 9.74
CA GLY A 79 15.69 -25.49 8.33
C GLY A 79 14.19 -25.54 8.04
N THR A 80 13.86 -25.66 6.76
CA THR A 80 12.47 -25.56 6.25
C THR A 80 11.62 -26.80 6.60
N ALA A 81 12.20 -28.00 6.58
CA ALA A 81 11.49 -29.20 7.03
C ALA A 81 11.16 -29.15 8.53
N HIS A 82 12.10 -28.64 9.34
CA HIS A 82 11.87 -28.44 10.77
C HIS A 82 10.73 -27.42 11.01
N ALA A 83 10.66 -26.36 10.20
CA ALA A 83 9.57 -25.38 10.29
C ALA A 83 8.20 -26.01 10.00
N VAL A 84 8.10 -26.78 8.91
CA VAL A 84 6.85 -27.50 8.57
C VAL A 84 6.49 -28.54 9.64
N HIS A 85 7.47 -29.21 10.23
CA HIS A 85 7.24 -30.18 11.31
C HIS A 85 6.56 -29.55 12.53
N GLN A 86 6.86 -28.27 12.85
CA GLN A 86 6.18 -27.58 13.94
C GLN A 86 4.67 -27.39 13.68
N ALA A 87 4.29 -27.17 12.42
CA ALA A 87 2.88 -27.01 12.05
C ALA A 87 2.12 -28.34 11.91
N LEU A 88 2.82 -29.45 11.78
CA LEU A 88 2.26 -30.77 11.45
C LEU A 88 1.11 -31.22 12.39
N PRO A 89 1.16 -31.02 13.73
CA PRO A 89 0.09 -31.40 14.65
C PRO A 89 -1.25 -30.68 14.38
N GLN A 90 -1.22 -29.55 13.67
CA GLN A 90 -2.39 -28.75 13.36
C GLN A 90 -3.01 -29.10 11.99
N LEU A 91 -2.36 -30.00 11.23
CA LEU A 91 -2.80 -30.37 9.88
C LEU A 91 -3.73 -31.59 9.93
N GLU A 92 -4.79 -31.54 9.13
CA GLU A 92 -5.69 -32.69 8.99
C GLU A 92 -5.04 -33.81 8.18
N HIS A 93 -5.13 -35.03 8.67
CA HIS A 93 -4.45 -36.21 8.14
C HIS A 93 -4.74 -36.49 6.65
N ASP A 94 -5.98 -36.31 6.22
CA ASP A 94 -6.42 -36.60 4.84
C ASP A 94 -6.44 -35.34 3.93
N ALA A 95 -5.81 -34.27 4.35
CA ALA A 95 -5.71 -33.02 3.58
C ALA A 95 -4.43 -32.96 2.72
N ILE A 96 -4.39 -32.01 1.79
CA ILE A 96 -3.18 -31.57 1.11
C ILE A 96 -2.62 -30.36 1.87
N ALA A 97 -1.37 -30.42 2.30
CA ALA A 97 -0.62 -29.31 2.84
C ALA A 97 -0.05 -28.45 1.68
N LEU A 98 -0.52 -27.23 1.54
CA LEU A 98 0.07 -26.22 0.66
C LEU A 98 1.07 -25.40 1.44
N ILE A 99 2.35 -25.54 1.11
CA ILE A 99 3.46 -24.89 1.80
C ILE A 99 3.87 -23.65 1.01
N LEU A 100 3.81 -22.49 1.67
CA LEU A 100 4.12 -21.18 1.13
C LEU A 100 5.20 -20.49 1.97
N PHE A 101 5.80 -19.45 1.41
CA PHE A 101 6.79 -18.63 2.11
C PHE A 101 6.27 -17.19 2.30
N GLY A 102 6.39 -16.66 3.50
CA GLY A 102 5.91 -15.32 3.87
C GLY A 102 6.63 -14.17 3.18
N ASP A 103 7.71 -14.45 2.46
CA ASP A 103 8.52 -13.51 1.70
C ASP A 103 8.38 -13.65 0.17
N VAL A 104 7.41 -14.46 -0.31
CA VAL A 104 7.04 -14.60 -1.73
C VAL A 104 5.67 -13.95 -1.96
N PRO A 105 5.59 -12.61 -1.98
CA PRO A 105 4.33 -11.87 -1.87
C PRO A 105 3.48 -11.86 -3.15
N LEU A 106 4.05 -12.21 -4.31
CA LEU A 106 3.39 -12.03 -5.61
C LEU A 106 2.77 -13.31 -6.18
N VAL A 107 2.84 -14.44 -5.45
CA VAL A 107 2.27 -15.71 -5.90
C VAL A 107 0.76 -15.60 -6.15
N GLN A 108 0.33 -16.04 -7.33
CA GLN A 108 -1.04 -15.88 -7.79
C GLN A 108 -1.93 -17.07 -7.36
N VAL A 109 -3.19 -16.78 -7.05
CA VAL A 109 -4.19 -17.80 -6.72
C VAL A 109 -4.36 -18.82 -7.84
N ALA A 110 -4.32 -18.38 -9.10
CA ALA A 110 -4.47 -19.26 -10.27
C ALA A 110 -3.33 -20.29 -10.35
N THR A 111 -2.09 -19.88 -10.13
CA THR A 111 -0.91 -20.74 -10.11
C THR A 111 -1.00 -21.76 -8.98
N LEU A 112 -1.40 -21.33 -7.78
CA LEU A 112 -1.56 -22.23 -6.65
C LEU A 112 -2.72 -23.22 -6.83
N ARG A 113 -3.81 -22.82 -7.48
CA ARG A 113 -4.91 -23.74 -7.83
C ARG A 113 -4.44 -24.80 -8.83
N THR A 114 -3.66 -24.42 -9.85
CA THR A 114 -3.07 -25.36 -10.80
C THR A 114 -2.15 -26.37 -10.11
N LEU A 115 -1.32 -25.90 -9.19
CA LEU A 115 -0.46 -26.76 -8.37
C LEU A 115 -1.28 -27.76 -7.54
N LEU A 116 -2.31 -27.27 -6.84
CA LEU A 116 -3.18 -28.11 -5.99
C LEU A 116 -3.94 -29.18 -6.77
N LEU A 117 -4.34 -28.92 -8.03
CA LEU A 117 -5.01 -29.89 -8.89
C LEU A 117 -4.11 -31.08 -9.27
N GLN A 118 -2.79 -30.94 -9.17
CA GLN A 118 -1.83 -32.00 -9.45
C GLN A 118 -1.52 -32.87 -8.23
N ALA A 119 -1.94 -32.48 -7.02
CA ALA A 119 -1.69 -33.19 -5.79
C ALA A 119 -2.91 -34.01 -5.36
N ASP A 120 -2.67 -35.27 -4.95
CA ASP A 120 -3.68 -36.14 -4.38
C ASP A 120 -3.08 -37.01 -3.24
N ALA A 121 -3.78 -38.05 -2.76
CA ALA A 121 -3.31 -38.89 -1.66
C ALA A 121 -1.98 -39.63 -1.95
N ASN A 122 -1.60 -39.81 -3.22
CA ASN A 122 -0.42 -40.54 -3.67
C ASN A 122 0.50 -39.74 -4.58
N THR A 123 0.21 -38.47 -4.76
CA THR A 123 0.99 -37.56 -5.64
C THR A 123 1.23 -36.23 -4.94
N MET A 124 2.48 -35.82 -4.86
CA MET A 124 2.82 -34.44 -4.48
C MET A 124 3.14 -33.58 -5.71
N ALA A 125 2.97 -32.28 -5.59
CA ALA A 125 3.30 -31.34 -6.64
C ALA A 125 4.27 -30.26 -6.15
N VAL A 126 5.24 -29.90 -7.00
CA VAL A 126 6.26 -28.88 -6.74
C VAL A 126 6.09 -27.75 -7.74
N LEU A 127 6.00 -26.51 -7.27
CA LEU A 127 6.02 -25.35 -8.14
C LEU A 127 7.46 -25.08 -8.56
N THR A 128 7.72 -25.09 -9.87
CA THR A 128 9.04 -24.82 -10.45
C THR A 128 9.00 -23.54 -11.26
N CYS A 129 10.17 -23.00 -11.58
CA CYS A 129 10.30 -21.87 -12.48
C CYS A 129 11.60 -22.00 -13.29
N VAL A 130 11.57 -21.60 -14.57
CA VAL A 130 12.78 -21.48 -15.38
C VAL A 130 13.30 -20.05 -15.28
N MET A 131 14.46 -19.86 -14.69
CA MET A 131 15.05 -18.54 -14.43
C MET A 131 16.26 -18.28 -15.31
N LYS A 132 16.43 -17.03 -15.75
CA LYS A 132 17.65 -16.60 -16.46
C LYS A 132 18.88 -16.70 -15.55
N ASN A 133 18.75 -16.32 -14.31
CA ASN A 133 19.80 -16.41 -13.30
C ASN A 133 19.29 -17.21 -12.08
N PRO A 134 19.58 -18.51 -12.03
CA PRO A 134 19.14 -19.40 -10.94
C PRO A 134 20.01 -19.34 -9.68
N PHE A 135 20.99 -18.45 -9.59
CA PHE A 135 21.96 -18.38 -8.49
C PHE A 135 21.29 -18.29 -7.11
N GLY A 136 21.74 -19.13 -6.21
CA GLY A 136 21.29 -19.17 -4.80
C GLY A 136 20.00 -19.97 -4.58
N LEU A 137 19.43 -20.63 -5.60
CA LEU A 137 18.19 -21.39 -5.52
C LEU A 137 18.44 -22.89 -5.70
N GLY A 138 17.54 -23.75 -5.23
CA GLY A 138 17.59 -25.20 -5.45
C GLY A 138 17.29 -25.55 -6.92
N ARG A 139 18.01 -26.53 -7.47
CA ARG A 139 17.83 -26.98 -8.86
C ARG A 139 16.95 -28.22 -8.95
N ILE A 140 16.10 -28.27 -9.94
CA ILE A 140 15.31 -29.47 -10.29
C ILE A 140 16.19 -30.38 -11.13
N VAL A 141 16.59 -31.51 -10.59
CA VAL A 141 17.35 -32.51 -11.33
C VAL A 141 16.39 -33.53 -11.93
N ARG A 142 16.53 -33.78 -13.24
CA ARG A 142 15.69 -34.71 -14.01
C ARG A 142 16.51 -35.86 -14.55
N ASP A 143 15.87 -37.00 -14.75
CA ASP A 143 16.45 -38.13 -15.46
C ASP A 143 16.41 -37.93 -16.98
N SER A 144 16.94 -38.89 -17.73
CA SER A 144 16.93 -38.89 -19.20
C SER A 144 15.52 -38.94 -19.82
N GLY A 145 14.53 -39.36 -19.04
CA GLY A 145 13.12 -39.41 -19.45
C GLY A 145 12.37 -38.11 -19.11
N GLY A 146 13.03 -37.13 -18.47
CA GLY A 146 12.42 -35.86 -18.05
C GLY A 146 11.70 -35.90 -16.70
N SER A 147 11.70 -37.05 -16.00
CA SER A 147 11.09 -37.14 -14.66
C SER A 147 12.00 -36.54 -13.60
N ILE A 148 11.39 -35.91 -12.58
CA ILE A 148 12.15 -35.36 -11.46
C ILE A 148 12.83 -36.48 -10.68
N GLN A 149 14.10 -36.30 -10.36
CA GLN A 149 14.87 -37.22 -9.51
C GLN A 149 15.07 -36.68 -8.09
N CYS A 150 15.45 -35.42 -8.00
CA CYS A 150 15.68 -34.75 -6.72
C CYS A 150 15.72 -33.24 -6.91
N ILE A 151 15.73 -32.53 -5.79
CA ILE A 151 16.06 -31.10 -5.72
C ILE A 151 17.42 -30.99 -5.02
N VAL A 152 18.35 -30.23 -5.62
CA VAL A 152 19.68 -30.00 -5.06
C VAL A 152 19.85 -28.52 -4.77
N GLU A 153 20.15 -28.19 -3.53
CA GLU A 153 20.37 -26.80 -3.12
C GLU A 153 21.68 -26.25 -3.69
N GLU A 154 21.73 -24.93 -3.96
CA GLU A 154 22.89 -24.27 -4.59
C GLU A 154 24.24 -24.63 -3.97
N LYS A 155 24.30 -24.72 -2.61
CA LYS A 155 25.54 -24.96 -1.88
C LYS A 155 26.03 -26.42 -1.97
N ASP A 156 25.13 -27.33 -2.26
CA ASP A 156 25.39 -28.76 -2.38
C ASP A 156 25.48 -29.21 -3.86
N ALA A 157 25.17 -28.32 -4.82
CA ALA A 157 25.12 -28.60 -6.24
C ALA A 157 26.50 -28.71 -6.88
N THR A 158 26.70 -29.71 -7.77
CA THR A 158 27.86 -29.82 -8.67
C THR A 158 27.86 -28.68 -9.69
N PRO A 159 29.00 -28.41 -10.39
CA PRO A 159 29.03 -27.43 -11.48
C PRO A 159 27.98 -27.68 -12.57
N ASP A 160 27.74 -28.92 -12.98
CA ASP A 160 26.73 -29.27 -13.97
C ASP A 160 25.32 -29.02 -13.48
N GLN A 161 25.04 -29.34 -12.20
CA GLN A 161 23.75 -29.08 -11.59
C GLN A 161 23.48 -27.56 -11.44
N ARG A 162 24.52 -26.75 -11.16
CA ARG A 162 24.39 -25.28 -11.11
C ARG A 162 24.02 -24.67 -12.46
N ALA A 163 24.35 -25.33 -13.58
CA ALA A 163 23.98 -24.89 -14.92
C ALA A 163 22.47 -25.13 -15.25
N ILE A 164 21.74 -25.87 -14.43
CA ILE A 164 20.30 -26.08 -14.60
C ILE A 164 19.56 -24.78 -14.31
N HIS A 165 18.72 -24.35 -15.25
CA HIS A 165 17.90 -23.13 -15.15
C HIS A 165 16.54 -23.35 -14.47
N GLU A 166 16.06 -24.59 -14.41
CA GLU A 166 14.82 -24.94 -13.69
C GLU A 166 15.09 -25.01 -12.18
N ILE A 167 14.38 -24.16 -11.45
CA ILE A 167 14.56 -24.03 -9.99
C ILE A 167 13.33 -24.52 -9.23
N ASN A 168 13.58 -24.93 -8.00
CA ASN A 168 12.57 -25.10 -6.98
C ASN A 168 12.20 -23.75 -6.37
N THR A 169 10.93 -23.40 -6.39
CA THR A 169 10.42 -22.19 -5.75
C THR A 169 10.25 -22.35 -4.23
N GLY A 170 10.31 -23.59 -3.73
CA GLY A 170 9.98 -23.97 -2.36
C GLY A 170 8.48 -24.20 -2.14
N ILE A 171 7.62 -23.70 -3.02
CA ILE A 171 6.16 -23.88 -2.91
C ILE A 171 5.78 -25.30 -3.33
N MET A 172 5.09 -26.02 -2.44
CA MET A 172 4.76 -27.41 -2.63
C MET A 172 3.34 -27.74 -2.15
N ALA A 173 2.67 -28.66 -2.83
CA ALA A 173 1.42 -29.28 -2.40
C ALA A 173 1.68 -30.75 -2.07
N ILE A 174 1.58 -31.11 -0.79
CA ILE A 174 2.02 -32.42 -0.28
C ILE A 174 0.87 -33.08 0.51
N PRO A 175 0.54 -34.37 0.28
CA PRO A 175 -0.41 -35.09 1.13
C PRO A 175 0.06 -35.13 2.58
N VAL A 176 -0.75 -34.64 3.52
CA VAL A 176 -0.38 -34.57 4.96
C VAL A 176 0.02 -35.94 5.51
N LYS A 177 -0.73 -36.98 5.16
CA LYS A 177 -0.41 -38.34 5.55
C LYS A 177 1.01 -38.77 5.15
N ARG A 178 1.46 -38.39 3.96
CA ARG A 178 2.82 -38.68 3.47
C ARG A 178 3.85 -37.77 4.15
N LEU A 179 3.53 -36.51 4.33
CA LEU A 179 4.39 -35.56 5.02
C LEU A 179 4.71 -35.99 6.46
N GLN A 180 3.71 -36.55 7.19
CA GLN A 180 3.91 -37.14 8.52
C GLN A 180 4.91 -38.30 8.52
N GLN A 181 4.99 -39.10 7.44
CA GLN A 181 5.92 -40.20 7.29
C GLN A 181 7.32 -39.75 6.88
N TRP A 182 7.42 -38.70 6.08
CA TRP A 182 8.69 -38.25 5.50
C TRP A 182 9.47 -37.29 6.40
N LEU A 183 8.84 -36.33 7.06
CA LEU A 183 9.54 -35.34 7.88
C LEU A 183 10.47 -35.96 8.94
N PRO A 184 10.10 -37.02 9.67
CA PRO A 184 11.01 -37.67 10.63
C PRO A 184 12.24 -38.37 10.01
N ARG A 185 12.22 -38.61 8.69
CA ARG A 185 13.31 -39.31 7.96
C ARG A 185 14.32 -38.34 7.37
N ILE A 186 14.00 -37.05 7.32
CA ILE A 186 14.91 -36.02 6.80
C ILE A 186 16.11 -35.86 7.74
N GLN A 187 17.30 -35.79 7.16
CA GLN A 187 18.54 -35.61 7.88
C GLN A 187 19.17 -34.25 7.58
N SER A 188 20.05 -33.78 8.45
CA SER A 188 20.80 -32.52 8.28
C SER A 188 22.22 -32.72 7.75
N ASN A 189 22.44 -33.79 6.96
CA ASN A 189 23.74 -34.15 6.39
C ASN A 189 24.06 -33.36 5.12
N ASN A 190 24.01 -32.03 5.22
CA ASN A 190 24.28 -31.11 4.12
C ASN A 190 25.20 -29.98 4.56
N THR A 191 25.69 -29.17 3.62
CA THR A 191 26.64 -28.07 3.87
C THR A 191 26.15 -27.08 4.94
N GLN A 192 24.85 -26.85 5.05
CA GLN A 192 24.26 -25.90 6.01
C GLN A 192 23.89 -26.54 7.36
N LYS A 193 23.93 -27.89 7.49
CA LYS A 193 23.47 -28.64 8.65
C LYS A 193 22.01 -28.33 9.02
N GLU A 194 21.14 -28.16 8.01
CA GLU A 194 19.74 -27.85 8.13
C GLU A 194 18.87 -28.98 7.61
N TYR A 195 17.67 -29.11 8.12
CA TYR A 195 16.65 -30.06 7.63
C TYR A 195 15.95 -29.42 6.43
N TYR A 196 16.33 -29.84 5.23
CA TYR A 196 15.77 -29.31 3.99
C TYR A 196 14.43 -29.96 3.64
N LEU A 197 13.40 -29.13 3.43
CA LEU A 197 12.10 -29.65 2.97
C LEU A 197 12.20 -30.30 1.58
N THR A 198 13.13 -29.85 0.77
CA THR A 198 13.38 -30.38 -0.59
C THR A 198 13.72 -31.88 -0.61
N ASP A 199 14.21 -32.43 0.49
CA ASP A 199 14.49 -33.87 0.61
C ASP A 199 13.23 -34.75 0.58
N VAL A 200 12.03 -34.17 0.82
CA VAL A 200 10.76 -34.93 0.68
C VAL A 200 10.56 -35.46 -0.75
N VAL A 201 11.14 -34.80 -1.77
CA VAL A 201 11.04 -35.26 -3.17
C VAL A 201 11.70 -36.61 -3.36
N ALA A 202 12.94 -36.78 -2.86
CA ALA A 202 13.67 -38.02 -2.94
C ALA A 202 12.96 -39.14 -2.11
N LEU A 203 12.42 -38.79 -0.92
CA LEU A 203 11.65 -39.73 -0.09
C LEU A 203 10.34 -40.15 -0.75
N ALA A 204 9.65 -39.23 -1.41
CA ALA A 204 8.43 -39.52 -2.15
C ALA A 204 8.67 -40.54 -3.27
N LEU A 205 9.71 -40.28 -4.08
CA LEU A 205 10.09 -41.23 -5.15
C LEU A 205 10.49 -42.59 -4.63
N ALA A 206 11.26 -42.67 -3.54
CA ALA A 206 11.66 -43.90 -2.91
C ALA A 206 10.47 -44.71 -2.38
N ASP A 207 9.43 -44.03 -1.91
CA ASP A 207 8.20 -44.65 -1.40
C ASP A 207 7.15 -44.92 -2.51
N GLY A 208 7.49 -44.70 -3.79
CA GLY A 208 6.59 -44.91 -4.94
C GLY A 208 5.45 -43.87 -5.04
N CYS A 209 5.59 -42.71 -4.38
CA CYS A 209 4.66 -41.62 -4.50
C CYS A 209 4.97 -40.79 -5.78
N GLY A 210 3.93 -40.40 -6.52
CA GLY A 210 4.09 -39.54 -7.68
C GLY A 210 4.63 -38.16 -7.29
N VAL A 211 5.54 -37.62 -8.09
CA VAL A 211 6.04 -36.25 -7.95
C VAL A 211 5.84 -35.52 -9.26
N LEU A 212 4.95 -34.53 -9.28
CA LEU A 212 4.68 -33.71 -10.46
C LEU A 212 5.28 -32.31 -10.26
N THR A 213 5.67 -31.69 -11.37
CA THR A 213 6.14 -30.30 -11.37
C THR A 213 5.15 -29.41 -12.10
N SER A 214 4.83 -28.26 -11.50
CA SER A 214 3.98 -27.23 -12.08
C SER A 214 4.86 -26.01 -12.40
N PRO A 215 5.20 -25.72 -13.65
CA PRO A 215 6.04 -24.59 -13.95
C PRO A 215 5.25 -23.28 -13.86
N SER A 216 5.78 -22.30 -13.12
CA SER A 216 5.33 -20.91 -13.21
C SER A 216 5.85 -20.27 -14.50
N VAL A 217 5.03 -19.46 -15.13
CA VAL A 217 5.40 -18.74 -16.36
C VAL A 217 6.06 -17.38 -16.07
N ASP A 218 5.95 -16.89 -14.86
CA ASP A 218 6.53 -15.61 -14.42
C ASP A 218 7.52 -15.83 -13.27
N GLU A 219 8.81 -15.55 -13.53
CA GLU A 219 9.85 -15.66 -12.51
C GLU A 219 9.65 -14.67 -11.34
N LYS A 220 8.99 -13.53 -11.57
CA LYS A 220 8.71 -12.54 -10.52
C LYS A 220 7.60 -12.97 -9.58
N GLU A 221 6.67 -13.78 -10.05
CA GLU A 221 5.59 -14.34 -9.22
C GLU A 221 6.13 -15.19 -8.07
N THR A 222 7.20 -15.93 -8.32
CA THR A 222 7.79 -16.89 -7.37
C THR A 222 9.03 -16.33 -6.66
N ALA A 223 9.39 -15.08 -6.93
CA ALA A 223 10.58 -14.49 -6.36
C ALA A 223 10.42 -14.17 -4.86
N GLY A 224 11.34 -14.68 -4.06
CA GLY A 224 11.45 -14.35 -2.64
C GLY A 224 12.26 -13.08 -2.41
N ILE A 225 11.84 -12.26 -1.46
CA ILE A 225 12.53 -11.02 -1.08
C ILE A 225 13.49 -11.32 0.06
N ASN A 226 14.79 -11.16 -0.16
CA ASN A 226 15.84 -11.42 0.84
C ASN A 226 16.64 -10.18 1.22
N ASP A 227 16.64 -9.15 0.38
CA ASP A 227 17.36 -7.90 0.59
C ASP A 227 16.58 -6.69 0.04
N ARG A 228 17.13 -5.49 0.22
CA ARG A 228 16.50 -4.23 -0.19
C ARG A 228 16.43 -4.04 -1.70
N ALA A 229 17.38 -4.59 -2.44
CA ALA A 229 17.40 -4.47 -3.90
C ALA A 229 16.26 -5.32 -4.51
N GLN A 230 16.12 -6.58 -4.05
CA GLN A 230 15.02 -7.45 -4.43
C GLN A 230 13.65 -6.85 -4.04
N LEU A 231 13.55 -6.22 -2.86
CA LEU A 231 12.33 -5.52 -2.46
C LEU A 231 11.97 -4.40 -3.44
N ALA A 232 12.92 -3.54 -3.81
CA ALA A 232 12.70 -2.45 -4.74
C ALA A 232 12.32 -2.94 -6.15
N GLU A 233 12.95 -4.03 -6.61
CA GLU A 233 12.64 -4.65 -7.89
C GLU A 233 11.21 -5.20 -7.93
N LEU A 234 10.79 -5.94 -6.90
CA LEU A 234 9.44 -6.46 -6.81
C LEU A 234 8.40 -5.37 -6.56
N GLU A 235 8.73 -4.30 -5.85
CA GLU A 235 7.87 -3.11 -5.73
C GLU A 235 7.57 -2.55 -7.12
N ARG A 236 8.58 -2.32 -7.96
CA ARG A 236 8.38 -1.79 -9.32
C ARG A 236 7.56 -2.74 -10.19
N HIS A 237 7.79 -4.04 -10.08
CA HIS A 237 7.00 -5.05 -10.80
C HIS A 237 5.53 -5.03 -10.37
N TYR A 238 5.26 -4.99 -9.07
CA TYR A 238 3.90 -4.87 -8.53
C TYR A 238 3.18 -3.63 -9.08
N GLN A 239 3.86 -2.47 -9.06
CA GLN A 239 3.30 -1.22 -9.54
C GLN A 239 2.93 -1.26 -11.03
N LEU A 240 3.75 -1.91 -11.86
CA LEU A 240 3.45 -2.11 -13.28
C LEU A 240 2.22 -3.01 -13.49
N ILE A 241 2.07 -4.07 -12.70
CA ILE A 241 0.87 -4.92 -12.73
C ILE A 241 -0.37 -4.13 -12.31
N ALA A 242 -0.27 -3.34 -11.24
CA ALA A 242 -1.37 -2.51 -10.75
C ALA A 242 -1.78 -1.45 -11.79
N ALA A 243 -0.80 -0.78 -12.41
CA ALA A 243 -1.02 0.17 -13.49
C ALA A 243 -1.69 -0.49 -14.71
N ALA A 244 -1.23 -1.69 -15.11
CA ALA A 244 -1.83 -2.44 -16.22
C ALA A 244 -3.30 -2.78 -15.95
N ARG A 245 -3.65 -3.17 -14.71
CA ARG A 245 -5.04 -3.43 -14.31
C ARG A 245 -5.92 -2.18 -14.43
N LEU A 246 -5.41 -1.02 -14.02
CA LEU A 246 -6.14 0.24 -14.16
C LEU A 246 -6.37 0.60 -15.63
N MET A 247 -5.35 0.45 -16.48
CA MET A 247 -5.48 0.70 -17.93
C MET A 247 -6.49 -0.26 -18.60
N GLN A 248 -6.49 -1.54 -18.22
CA GLN A 248 -7.49 -2.50 -18.66
C GLN A 248 -8.91 -2.15 -18.20
N ALA A 249 -9.04 -1.50 -17.05
CA ALA A 249 -10.32 -0.97 -16.54
C ALA A 249 -10.73 0.38 -17.17
N GLY A 250 -9.94 0.93 -18.12
CA GLY A 250 -10.28 2.15 -18.84
C GLY A 250 -9.67 3.44 -18.28
N VAL A 251 -8.70 3.34 -17.36
CA VAL A 251 -7.96 4.51 -16.85
C VAL A 251 -6.85 4.90 -17.83
N THR A 252 -6.74 6.16 -18.16
CA THR A 252 -5.61 6.71 -18.94
C THR A 252 -4.46 7.08 -18.02
N LEU A 253 -3.32 6.39 -18.15
CA LEU A 253 -2.09 6.72 -17.46
C LEU A 253 -1.10 7.38 -18.42
N ARG A 254 -0.53 8.54 -18.09
CA ARG A 254 0.49 9.20 -18.94
C ARG A 254 1.80 8.43 -18.97
N ASP A 255 2.19 7.84 -17.85
CA ASP A 255 3.35 6.95 -17.75
C ASP A 255 3.12 5.91 -16.65
N PRO A 256 2.84 4.65 -17.02
CA PRO A 256 2.59 3.58 -16.04
C PRO A 256 3.75 3.33 -15.08
N ALA A 257 4.99 3.66 -15.47
CA ALA A 257 6.17 3.48 -14.62
C ALA A 257 6.30 4.55 -13.53
N ARG A 258 5.51 5.63 -13.59
CA ARG A 258 5.55 6.75 -12.66
C ARG A 258 4.24 6.92 -11.87
N LEU A 259 3.55 5.82 -11.63
CA LEU A 259 2.40 5.75 -10.73
C LEU A 259 2.76 4.80 -9.58
N ASP A 260 2.52 5.22 -8.34
CA ASP A 260 2.66 4.38 -7.16
C ASP A 260 1.30 4.18 -6.47
N ILE A 261 0.89 2.93 -6.34
CA ILE A 261 -0.33 2.52 -5.63
C ILE A 261 0.08 1.80 -4.34
N ARG A 262 -0.34 2.33 -3.19
CA ARG A 262 -0.03 1.80 -1.85
C ARG A 262 -1.32 1.51 -1.10
N GLY A 263 -2.13 0.60 -1.63
CA GLY A 263 -3.45 0.25 -1.09
C GLY A 263 -4.42 -0.18 -2.18
N SER A 264 -5.68 0.25 -2.07
CA SER A 264 -6.75 -0.07 -3.02
C SER A 264 -7.18 1.16 -3.80
N VAL A 265 -7.41 1.01 -5.10
CA VAL A 265 -7.89 2.07 -5.99
C VAL A 265 -9.11 1.56 -6.76
N GLN A 266 -10.19 2.30 -6.69
CA GLN A 266 -11.40 2.09 -7.50
C GLN A 266 -11.63 3.31 -8.37
N CYS A 267 -11.83 3.11 -9.66
CA CYS A 267 -12.03 4.18 -10.63
C CYS A 267 -13.35 4.02 -11.38
N GLY A 268 -14.03 5.14 -11.63
CA GLY A 268 -15.09 5.24 -12.63
C GLY A 268 -14.50 5.21 -14.06
N ARG A 269 -15.31 5.63 -15.02
CA ARG A 269 -14.92 5.66 -16.45
C ARG A 269 -14.10 6.93 -16.75
N ASP A 270 -13.24 6.84 -17.76
CA ASP A 270 -12.52 7.99 -18.34
C ASP A 270 -11.73 8.80 -17.29
N VAL A 271 -11.12 8.12 -16.33
CA VAL A 271 -10.20 8.71 -15.38
C VAL A 271 -8.84 8.91 -16.03
N GLU A 272 -8.24 10.10 -15.89
CA GLU A 272 -6.91 10.42 -16.37
C GLU A 272 -5.97 10.66 -15.18
N ILE A 273 -4.81 9.98 -15.16
CA ILE A 273 -3.78 10.15 -14.11
C ILE A 273 -2.44 10.50 -14.77
N ASP A 274 -1.85 11.59 -14.33
CA ASP A 274 -0.57 12.08 -14.82
C ASP A 274 0.61 11.41 -14.08
N ILE A 275 1.82 11.84 -14.37
CA ILE A 275 3.07 11.27 -13.83
C ILE A 275 3.30 11.59 -12.36
N ASN A 276 4.06 10.72 -11.68
CA ASN A 276 4.50 10.88 -10.29
C ASN A 276 3.34 11.02 -9.30
N VAL A 277 2.20 10.40 -9.59
CA VAL A 277 1.06 10.36 -8.67
C VAL A 277 1.23 9.21 -7.69
N ILE A 278 0.96 9.48 -6.42
CA ILE A 278 0.95 8.48 -5.35
C ILE A 278 -0.48 8.34 -4.83
N LEU A 279 -1.02 7.13 -4.87
CA LEU A 279 -2.34 6.77 -4.36
C LEU A 279 -2.17 5.84 -3.15
N GLU A 280 -2.49 6.31 -1.94
CA GLU A 280 -2.24 5.59 -0.69
C GLU A 280 -3.55 5.28 0.05
N GLY A 281 -3.64 4.10 0.66
CA GLY A 281 -4.80 3.65 1.42
C GLY A 281 -5.98 3.30 0.53
N SER A 282 -7.18 3.77 0.87
CA SER A 282 -8.40 3.55 0.07
C SER A 282 -8.70 4.77 -0.79
N ILE A 283 -8.64 4.61 -2.09
CA ILE A 283 -8.90 5.66 -3.08
C ILE A 283 -10.11 5.29 -3.92
N GLU A 284 -11.09 6.19 -3.96
CA GLU A 284 -12.26 6.09 -4.82
C GLU A 284 -12.30 7.30 -5.76
N LEU A 285 -12.19 7.08 -7.06
CA LEU A 285 -12.27 8.11 -8.10
C LEU A 285 -13.54 7.91 -8.92
N GLY A 286 -14.37 8.93 -9.02
CA GLY A 286 -15.53 8.94 -9.89
C GLY A 286 -15.18 8.93 -11.39
N SER A 287 -16.17 9.08 -12.25
CA SER A 287 -15.97 9.15 -13.70
C SER A 287 -15.44 10.52 -14.13
N ASN A 288 -14.61 10.56 -15.17
CA ASN A 288 -14.02 11.77 -15.74
C ASN A 288 -13.19 12.58 -14.74
N VAL A 289 -12.63 11.93 -13.73
CA VAL A 289 -11.70 12.57 -12.78
C VAL A 289 -10.33 12.73 -13.44
N LYS A 290 -9.72 13.90 -13.24
CA LYS A 290 -8.35 14.19 -13.71
C LYS A 290 -7.44 14.45 -12.54
N ILE A 291 -6.32 13.72 -12.49
CA ILE A 291 -5.27 13.90 -11.48
C ILE A 291 -4.00 14.38 -12.18
N GLY A 292 -3.60 15.61 -11.88
CA GLY A 292 -2.39 16.23 -12.42
C GLY A 292 -1.10 15.65 -11.82
N PRO A 293 0.05 16.02 -12.37
CA PRO A 293 1.33 15.47 -11.97
C PRO A 293 1.72 15.83 -10.54
N ASN A 294 2.51 14.93 -9.92
CA ASN A 294 3.06 15.08 -8.57
C ASN A 294 1.98 15.21 -7.46
N CYS A 295 0.79 14.70 -7.68
CA CYS A 295 -0.26 14.67 -6.66
C CYS A 295 -0.09 13.48 -5.72
N VAL A 296 -0.43 13.69 -4.44
CA VAL A 296 -0.50 12.63 -3.43
C VAL A 296 -1.91 12.59 -2.85
N LEU A 297 -2.60 11.47 -3.02
CA LEU A 297 -3.93 11.22 -2.48
C LEU A 297 -3.86 10.07 -1.47
N LYS A 298 -4.36 10.29 -0.26
CA LYS A 298 -4.41 9.27 0.80
C LYS A 298 -5.80 9.19 1.39
N ASN A 299 -6.42 7.99 1.34
CA ASN A 299 -7.78 7.73 1.86
C ASN A 299 -8.80 8.76 1.37
N CYS A 300 -8.91 8.96 0.06
CA CYS A 300 -9.74 10.00 -0.53
C CYS A 300 -10.86 9.44 -1.39
N LYS A 301 -12.01 10.12 -1.34
CA LYS A 301 -13.11 9.96 -2.30
C LYS A 301 -13.20 11.22 -3.14
N VAL A 302 -13.19 11.05 -4.47
CA VAL A 302 -13.27 12.17 -5.43
C VAL A 302 -14.42 11.92 -6.38
N GLY A 303 -15.38 12.84 -6.40
CA GLY A 303 -16.59 12.77 -7.23
C GLY A 303 -16.33 13.02 -8.72
N ASP A 304 -17.33 12.69 -9.52
CA ASP A 304 -17.26 12.77 -10.99
C ASP A 304 -16.86 14.18 -11.49
N TYR A 305 -16.16 14.23 -12.62
CA TYR A 305 -15.76 15.46 -13.31
C TYR A 305 -14.90 16.41 -12.46
N THR A 306 -14.29 15.92 -11.41
CA THR A 306 -13.40 16.71 -10.54
C THR A 306 -11.97 16.68 -11.05
N GLU A 307 -11.30 17.84 -11.00
CA GLU A 307 -9.91 18.01 -11.36
C GLU A 307 -9.04 18.30 -10.13
N ILE A 308 -8.02 17.48 -9.92
CA ILE A 308 -6.96 17.72 -8.93
C ILE A 308 -5.72 18.16 -9.68
N ALA A 309 -5.39 19.45 -9.61
CA ALA A 309 -4.29 20.04 -10.35
C ALA A 309 -2.93 19.72 -9.70
N ALA A 310 -1.86 19.91 -10.47
CA ALA A 310 -0.49 19.54 -10.13
C ALA A 310 -0.03 19.91 -8.72
N ASN A 311 0.83 19.08 -8.11
CA ASN A 311 1.47 19.31 -6.81
C ASN A 311 0.48 19.49 -5.64
N SER A 312 -0.71 18.91 -5.73
CA SER A 312 -1.71 18.96 -4.66
C SER A 312 -1.64 17.71 -3.78
N MET A 313 -1.91 17.89 -2.49
CA MET A 313 -1.92 16.79 -1.51
C MET A 313 -3.27 16.73 -0.81
N LEU A 314 -3.91 15.56 -0.87
CA LEU A 314 -5.21 15.29 -0.26
C LEU A 314 -5.08 14.12 0.71
N GLU A 315 -5.63 14.25 1.91
CA GLU A 315 -5.57 13.21 2.94
C GLU A 315 -6.90 13.13 3.69
N ASP A 316 -7.42 11.89 3.89
CA ASP A 316 -8.63 11.57 4.66
C ASP A 316 -9.78 12.55 4.37
N SER A 317 -10.13 12.72 3.09
CA SER A 317 -11.04 13.77 2.62
C SER A 317 -12.03 13.28 1.58
N VAL A 318 -13.16 13.97 1.52
CA VAL A 318 -14.23 13.72 0.55
C VAL A 318 -14.40 14.95 -0.33
N ILE A 319 -14.23 14.77 -1.63
CA ILE A 319 -14.35 15.81 -2.65
C ILE A 319 -15.56 15.51 -3.51
N GLY A 320 -16.47 16.47 -3.62
CA GLY A 320 -17.67 16.38 -4.43
C GLY A 320 -17.40 16.34 -5.94
N LYS A 321 -18.47 16.46 -6.72
CA LYS A 321 -18.44 16.46 -8.18
C LYS A 321 -18.10 17.85 -8.72
N HIS A 322 -17.51 17.87 -9.92
CA HIS A 322 -17.20 19.13 -10.63
C HIS A 322 -16.35 20.11 -9.80
N CYS A 323 -15.59 19.59 -8.83
CA CYS A 323 -14.66 20.41 -8.06
C CYS A 323 -13.38 20.67 -8.83
N SER A 324 -12.70 21.78 -8.45
CA SER A 324 -11.34 22.06 -8.91
C SER A 324 -10.45 22.30 -7.69
N VAL A 325 -9.37 21.52 -7.56
CA VAL A 325 -8.46 21.57 -6.40
C VAL A 325 -7.04 21.77 -6.87
N GLY A 326 -6.39 22.83 -6.44
CA GLY A 326 -5.01 23.13 -6.75
C GLY A 326 -4.82 24.17 -7.87
N PRO A 327 -3.61 24.30 -8.42
CA PRO A 327 -2.40 23.55 -8.03
C PRO A 327 -1.85 23.96 -6.64
N PHE A 328 -0.95 23.13 -6.07
CA PHE A 328 -0.35 23.38 -4.76
C PHE A 328 -1.38 23.56 -3.62
N ALA A 329 -2.48 22.83 -3.69
CA ALA A 329 -3.47 22.81 -2.61
C ALA A 329 -3.14 21.71 -1.60
N ARG A 330 -3.41 21.97 -0.31
CA ARG A 330 -3.32 20.98 0.74
C ARG A 330 -4.66 20.76 1.41
N ILE A 331 -5.28 19.63 1.14
CA ILE A 331 -6.53 19.19 1.78
C ILE A 331 -6.18 18.20 2.88
N ARG A 332 -6.46 18.57 4.13
CA ARG A 332 -6.09 17.79 5.31
C ARG A 332 -7.26 17.00 5.86
N PRO A 333 -6.98 16.02 6.78
CA PRO A 333 -7.98 15.13 7.35
C PRO A 333 -9.25 15.84 7.85
N GLY A 334 -10.40 15.20 7.60
CA GLY A 334 -11.71 15.68 8.04
C GLY A 334 -12.27 16.81 7.18
N THR A 335 -11.76 17.00 5.98
CA THR A 335 -12.26 18.00 5.03
C THR A 335 -13.28 17.39 4.06
N GLU A 336 -14.40 18.09 3.88
CA GLU A 336 -15.43 17.77 2.90
C GLU A 336 -15.64 18.97 1.95
N LEU A 337 -15.52 18.73 0.66
CA LEU A 337 -15.87 19.71 -0.38
C LEU A 337 -17.18 19.28 -1.04
N SER A 338 -18.18 20.12 -1.01
CA SER A 338 -19.43 19.91 -1.78
C SER A 338 -19.18 20.12 -3.27
N ASP A 339 -20.18 19.74 -4.08
CA ASP A 339 -20.09 19.84 -5.54
C ASP A 339 -19.76 21.26 -5.99
N GLN A 340 -19.00 21.38 -7.07
CA GLN A 340 -18.55 22.64 -7.70
C GLN A 340 -17.69 23.56 -6.81
N ALA A 341 -17.23 23.08 -5.64
CA ALA A 341 -16.29 23.86 -4.83
C ALA A 341 -14.95 24.05 -5.55
N LYS A 342 -14.35 25.22 -5.37
CA LYS A 342 -13.05 25.56 -5.97
C LYS A 342 -12.04 25.93 -4.90
N ILE A 343 -10.95 25.17 -4.85
CA ILE A 343 -9.81 25.41 -3.97
C ILE A 343 -8.59 25.66 -4.86
N GLY A 344 -8.04 26.85 -4.79
CA GLY A 344 -6.95 27.24 -5.68
C GLY A 344 -5.56 27.04 -5.08
N ASN A 345 -4.60 27.83 -5.58
CA ASN A 345 -3.18 27.61 -5.29
C ASN A 345 -2.76 28.16 -3.91
N PHE A 346 -1.87 27.39 -3.27
CA PHE A 346 -1.35 27.70 -1.92
C PHE A 346 -2.44 27.88 -0.88
N VAL A 347 -3.47 27.05 -0.99
CA VAL A 347 -4.60 27.00 -0.04
C VAL A 347 -4.48 25.73 0.80
N GLU A 348 -4.61 25.91 2.12
CA GLU A 348 -4.72 24.80 3.06
C GLU A 348 -6.10 24.76 3.68
N ILE A 349 -6.80 23.62 3.55
CA ILE A 349 -8.10 23.36 4.19
C ILE A 349 -7.93 22.22 5.19
N LYS A 350 -8.42 22.41 6.42
CA LYS A 350 -8.32 21.40 7.49
C LYS A 350 -9.62 21.27 8.27
N LYS A 351 -10.14 20.05 8.38
CA LYS A 351 -11.30 19.73 9.23
C LYS A 351 -12.45 20.73 9.02
N SER A 352 -12.78 20.98 7.75
CA SER A 352 -13.73 21.99 7.33
C SER A 352 -14.69 21.46 6.27
N LYS A 353 -15.88 22.04 6.24
CA LYS A 353 -16.88 21.78 5.20
C LYS A 353 -16.98 22.99 4.30
N ILE A 354 -16.75 22.81 3.02
CA ILE A 354 -16.86 23.85 1.99
C ILE A 354 -18.13 23.58 1.19
N GLY A 355 -19.09 24.48 1.28
CA GLY A 355 -20.38 24.34 0.66
C GLY A 355 -20.36 24.42 -0.88
N TYR A 356 -21.52 24.12 -1.47
CA TYR A 356 -21.74 24.10 -2.92
C TYR A 356 -21.25 25.40 -3.59
N HIS A 357 -20.51 25.27 -4.71
CA HIS A 357 -20.01 26.36 -5.55
C HIS A 357 -19.17 27.43 -4.80
N SER A 358 -18.73 27.16 -3.57
CA SER A 358 -17.90 28.08 -2.78
C SER A 358 -16.44 28.05 -3.23
N LYS A 359 -15.74 29.18 -3.05
CA LYS A 359 -14.41 29.42 -3.63
C LYS A 359 -13.42 29.89 -2.56
N VAL A 360 -12.28 29.20 -2.49
CA VAL A 360 -11.08 29.57 -1.71
C VAL A 360 -9.89 29.50 -2.65
N ASN A 361 -9.59 30.58 -3.36
CA ASN A 361 -8.77 30.47 -4.56
C ASN A 361 -7.27 30.75 -4.34
N HIS A 362 -6.87 31.48 -3.30
CA HIS A 362 -5.48 31.97 -3.21
C HIS A 362 -4.99 32.14 -1.79
N LEU A 363 -3.80 31.56 -1.48
CA LEU A 363 -2.97 31.93 -0.32
C LEU A 363 -3.73 31.95 1.02
N SER A 364 -4.65 31.02 1.26
CA SER A 364 -5.55 31.07 2.39
C SER A 364 -5.43 29.82 3.29
N TYR A 365 -5.66 30.01 4.57
CA TYR A 365 -5.85 28.92 5.53
C TYR A 365 -7.28 28.90 6.06
N VAL A 366 -7.99 27.78 5.85
CA VAL A 366 -9.35 27.55 6.35
C VAL A 366 -9.35 26.29 7.23
N GLY A 367 -9.38 26.48 8.53
CA GLY A 367 -9.36 25.41 9.51
C GLY A 367 -10.55 25.44 10.46
N ASP A 368 -11.05 24.26 10.84
CA ASP A 368 -12.18 24.06 11.74
C ASP A 368 -13.40 24.94 11.39
N SER A 369 -13.76 24.99 10.09
CA SER A 369 -14.72 25.95 9.55
C SER A 369 -15.87 25.25 8.82
N VAL A 370 -17.02 25.92 8.78
CA VAL A 370 -18.16 25.53 7.96
C VAL A 370 -18.54 26.72 7.07
N LEU A 371 -18.43 26.53 5.75
CA LEU A 371 -18.84 27.48 4.75
C LEU A 371 -20.14 27.01 4.09
N GLY A 372 -21.10 27.92 3.95
CA GLY A 372 -22.31 27.71 3.19
C GLY A 372 -22.04 27.63 1.68
N GLN A 373 -23.10 27.76 0.88
CA GLN A 373 -23.02 27.79 -0.57
C GLN A 373 -22.68 29.19 -1.10
N ASP A 374 -22.08 29.25 -2.29
CA ASP A 374 -21.76 30.49 -3.01
C ASP A 374 -20.89 31.48 -2.20
N VAL A 375 -20.06 30.96 -1.28
CA VAL A 375 -19.12 31.77 -0.48
C VAL A 375 -17.86 32.08 -1.30
N ASN A 376 -17.39 33.31 -1.23
CA ASN A 376 -16.11 33.71 -1.79
C ASN A 376 -15.13 34.13 -0.69
N ILE A 377 -14.05 33.37 -0.55
CA ILE A 377 -12.93 33.71 0.36
C ILE A 377 -11.85 34.43 -0.41
N GLY A 378 -11.57 35.68 -0.02
CA GLY A 378 -10.52 36.51 -0.61
C GLY A 378 -9.11 35.97 -0.30
N ALA A 379 -8.17 36.30 -1.17
CA ALA A 379 -6.76 35.91 -1.03
C ALA A 379 -6.16 36.31 0.32
N GLY A 380 -5.36 35.47 0.94
CA GLY A 380 -4.71 35.73 2.21
C GLY A 380 -5.63 35.69 3.44
N THR A 381 -6.84 35.14 3.29
CA THR A 381 -7.75 34.96 4.43
C THR A 381 -7.27 33.83 5.34
N ILE A 382 -7.33 34.08 6.66
CA ILE A 382 -6.95 33.12 7.68
C ILE A 382 -8.09 32.98 8.69
N THR A 383 -8.53 31.74 8.96
CA THR A 383 -9.34 31.43 10.14
C THR A 383 -8.43 31.20 11.34
N CYS A 384 -8.44 32.11 12.30
CA CYS A 384 -7.65 32.00 13.53
C CYS A 384 -8.39 31.09 14.52
N ASN A 385 -8.26 29.78 14.32
CA ASN A 385 -9.05 28.74 15.00
C ASN A 385 -8.42 28.20 16.27
N TYR A 386 -7.27 28.73 16.73
CA TYR A 386 -6.52 28.21 17.86
C TYR A 386 -6.04 29.35 18.79
N ASP A 387 -6.33 29.24 20.08
CA ASP A 387 -5.97 30.23 21.10
C ASP A 387 -4.69 29.92 21.89
N GLY A 388 -3.99 28.86 21.50
CA GLY A 388 -2.82 28.33 22.22
C GLY A 388 -3.13 27.05 23.01
N VAL A 389 -4.42 26.76 23.30
CA VAL A 389 -4.88 25.58 24.03
C VAL A 389 -6.06 24.91 23.34
N ASN A 390 -7.10 25.67 22.98
CA ASN A 390 -8.35 25.18 22.44
C ASN A 390 -8.52 25.54 20.96
N LYS A 391 -9.38 24.79 20.26
CA LYS A 391 -9.78 25.07 18.89
C LYS A 391 -11.24 25.47 18.84
N PHE A 392 -11.53 26.50 18.05
CA PHE A 392 -12.84 27.08 17.87
C PHE A 392 -13.26 27.06 16.42
N LYS A 393 -14.57 27.13 16.17
CA LYS A 393 -15.15 27.09 14.84
C LYS A 393 -15.38 28.47 14.27
N THR A 394 -15.17 28.59 12.97
CA THR A 394 -15.66 29.70 12.13
C THR A 394 -16.86 29.19 11.31
N ILE A 395 -17.96 29.95 11.37
CA ILE A 395 -19.19 29.62 10.60
C ILE A 395 -19.43 30.76 9.61
N ILE A 396 -19.53 30.42 8.33
CA ILE A 396 -19.79 31.37 7.25
C ILE A 396 -21.05 30.90 6.52
N GLY A 397 -22.08 31.74 6.52
CA GLY A 397 -23.36 31.46 5.87
C GLY A 397 -23.28 31.50 4.35
N ASP A 398 -24.43 31.40 3.70
CA ASP A 398 -24.53 31.39 2.23
C ASP A 398 -24.30 32.79 1.62
N ASN A 399 -23.77 32.83 0.39
CA ASN A 399 -23.58 34.05 -0.38
C ASN A 399 -22.72 35.12 0.33
N VAL A 400 -21.76 34.69 1.16
CA VAL A 400 -20.86 35.59 1.90
C VAL A 400 -19.64 35.91 1.06
N PHE A 401 -19.23 37.18 1.09
CA PHE A 401 -17.97 37.63 0.50
C PHE A 401 -16.97 38.07 1.59
N ILE A 402 -15.86 37.36 1.68
CA ILE A 402 -14.74 37.71 2.57
C ILE A 402 -13.66 38.40 1.73
N GLY A 403 -13.34 39.68 2.07
CA GLY A 403 -12.31 40.45 1.41
C GLY A 403 -10.90 39.89 1.67
N SER A 404 -9.95 40.19 0.78
CA SER A 404 -8.57 39.72 0.88
C SER A 404 -7.87 40.17 2.18
N ASN A 405 -6.89 39.37 2.64
CA ASN A 405 -6.12 39.61 3.87
C ASN A 405 -6.99 39.79 5.12
N THR A 406 -8.07 39.06 5.21
CA THR A 406 -8.96 39.05 6.38
C THR A 406 -8.53 37.96 7.39
N ALA A 407 -8.46 38.36 8.68
CA ALA A 407 -8.35 37.41 9.79
C ALA A 407 -9.72 37.21 10.45
N LEU A 408 -10.23 35.98 10.47
CA LEU A 408 -11.45 35.61 11.17
C LEU A 408 -11.07 34.93 12.48
N VAL A 409 -11.24 35.65 13.61
CA VAL A 409 -10.85 35.15 14.94
C VAL A 409 -11.98 34.34 15.54
N ALA A 410 -11.81 33.03 15.53
CA ALA A 410 -12.82 32.10 16.03
C ALA A 410 -12.89 32.10 17.59
N PRO A 411 -14.09 31.87 18.21
CA PRO A 411 -15.33 31.55 17.51
C PRO A 411 -15.97 32.77 16.87
N VAL A 412 -16.39 32.67 15.62
CA VAL A 412 -17.04 33.77 14.90
C VAL A 412 -18.01 33.23 13.86
N THR A 413 -19.14 33.91 13.72
CA THR A 413 -20.17 33.65 12.69
C THR A 413 -20.29 34.84 11.76
N VAL A 414 -20.19 34.59 10.45
CA VAL A 414 -20.52 35.57 9.39
C VAL A 414 -21.80 35.10 8.73
N ALA A 415 -22.91 35.77 9.01
CA ALA A 415 -24.23 35.36 8.54
C ALA A 415 -24.41 35.55 7.04
N SER A 416 -25.44 34.90 6.47
CA SER A 416 -25.68 34.88 5.02
C SER A 416 -25.79 36.24 4.36
N GLY A 417 -25.23 36.38 3.17
CA GLY A 417 -25.23 37.62 2.39
C GLY A 417 -24.36 38.73 2.97
N ALA A 418 -23.62 38.51 4.04
CA ALA A 418 -22.72 39.49 4.61
C ALA A 418 -21.45 39.68 3.77
N THR A 419 -20.85 40.84 3.90
CA THR A 419 -19.56 41.19 3.27
C THR A 419 -18.57 41.61 4.32
N VAL A 420 -17.33 41.11 4.24
CA VAL A 420 -16.21 41.59 5.05
C VAL A 420 -15.24 42.37 4.18
N GLY A 421 -14.94 43.58 4.57
CA GLY A 421 -13.99 44.45 3.85
C GLY A 421 -12.55 43.91 3.95
N ALA A 422 -11.80 44.01 2.87
CA ALA A 422 -10.40 43.55 2.81
C ALA A 422 -9.54 44.17 3.94
N GLY A 423 -8.56 43.41 4.45
CA GLY A 423 -7.64 43.83 5.52
C GLY A 423 -8.29 43.90 6.90
N SER A 424 -9.44 43.28 7.10
CA SER A 424 -10.17 43.32 8.37
C SER A 424 -9.75 42.20 9.33
N VAL A 425 -9.77 42.48 10.64
CA VAL A 425 -9.65 41.50 11.72
C VAL A 425 -11.02 41.36 12.40
N ILE A 426 -11.74 40.33 12.11
CA ILE A 426 -13.11 40.11 12.60
C ILE A 426 -13.09 39.29 13.87
N THR A 427 -13.53 39.86 14.99
CA THR A 427 -13.55 39.25 16.32
C THR A 427 -14.96 39.15 16.92
N LYS A 428 -15.98 39.60 16.19
CA LYS A 428 -17.39 39.53 16.58
C LYS A 428 -18.23 39.07 15.41
N ASP A 429 -19.36 38.46 15.71
CA ASP A 429 -20.29 38.00 14.69
C ASP A 429 -20.75 39.12 13.77
N VAL A 430 -20.95 38.82 12.50
CA VAL A 430 -21.45 39.72 11.47
C VAL A 430 -22.87 39.26 11.09
N ALA A 431 -23.84 40.12 11.26
CA ALA A 431 -25.23 39.80 10.98
C ALA A 431 -25.50 39.75 9.44
N GLU A 432 -26.68 39.22 9.08
CA GLU A 432 -27.06 39.06 7.67
C GLU A 432 -26.97 40.38 6.89
N LYS A 433 -26.45 40.32 5.67
CA LYS A 433 -26.36 41.41 4.71
C LYS A 433 -25.60 42.64 5.22
N GLN A 434 -24.84 42.50 6.28
CA GLN A 434 -23.97 43.62 6.79
C GLN A 434 -22.65 43.67 6.04
N LEU A 435 -22.09 44.88 5.95
CA LEU A 435 -20.69 45.11 5.61
C LEU A 435 -19.90 45.33 6.91
N ALA A 436 -19.02 44.40 7.24
CA ALA A 436 -18.11 44.50 8.38
C ALA A 436 -16.74 45.01 7.90
N ILE A 437 -16.23 46.07 8.57
CA ILE A 437 -14.90 46.64 8.32
C ILE A 437 -14.23 46.82 9.66
N ALA A 438 -13.09 46.15 9.87
CA ALA A 438 -12.29 46.22 11.09
C ALA A 438 -10.80 46.37 10.73
N ARG A 439 -10.43 47.56 10.27
CA ARG A 439 -9.06 47.95 9.89
C ARG A 439 -8.80 49.40 10.24
N GLY A 440 -7.50 49.75 10.41
CA GLY A 440 -7.09 51.13 10.68
C GLY A 440 -7.49 52.09 9.55
N ARG A 441 -7.69 53.38 9.91
CA ARG A 441 -7.90 54.43 8.91
C ARG A 441 -6.57 54.76 8.21
N GLN A 442 -6.58 54.80 6.90
CA GLN A 442 -5.39 55.20 6.13
C GLN A 442 -4.98 56.65 6.45
N SER A 443 -3.69 56.85 6.66
CA SER A 443 -3.08 58.20 6.73
C SER A 443 -1.94 58.29 5.71
N ASN A 444 -1.89 59.39 5.01
CA ASN A 444 -0.79 59.70 4.09
C ASN A 444 0.13 60.75 4.75
N LEU A 445 1.43 60.53 4.67
CA LEU A 445 2.44 61.43 5.21
C LEU A 445 3.07 62.22 4.06
N ASP A 446 2.78 63.51 4.00
CA ASP A 446 3.39 64.42 3.02
C ASP A 446 4.88 64.61 3.35
N GLY A 447 5.70 64.72 2.30
CA GLY A 447 7.13 64.94 2.46
C GLY A 447 7.97 63.79 2.92
N TRP A 448 7.37 62.53 3.03
CA TRP A 448 8.11 61.33 3.41
C TRP A 448 9.20 61.02 2.39
N GLN A 449 10.46 60.87 2.87
CA GLN A 449 11.59 60.48 2.05
C GLN A 449 12.00 59.04 2.33
N ARG A 450 12.18 58.26 1.25
CA ARG A 450 12.69 56.91 1.35
C ARG A 450 14.12 56.91 1.86
N PRO A 451 14.48 56.09 2.88
CA PRO A 451 15.86 55.93 3.35
C PRO A 451 16.80 55.56 2.20
N GLN A 452 17.94 56.25 2.11
CA GLN A 452 19.00 55.97 1.14
C GLN A 452 20.15 55.24 1.83
N LYS A 453 20.83 54.33 1.11
CA LYS A 453 22.07 53.75 1.60
C LYS A 453 23.13 54.83 1.71
N LEU A 454 23.67 55.04 2.90
CA LEU A 454 24.87 55.86 3.07
C LEU A 454 26.02 55.24 2.25
N PRO A 455 26.81 56.03 1.52
CA PRO A 455 27.97 55.55 0.84
C PRO A 455 28.90 54.87 1.87
N LYS A 456 29.42 53.71 1.53
CA LYS A 456 30.47 53.08 2.36
C LYS A 456 31.67 54.05 2.30
N ILE A 457 32.06 54.56 3.43
CA ILE A 457 33.34 55.30 3.57
C ILE A 457 34.43 54.25 3.28
N PRO A 458 35.37 54.55 2.36
CA PRO A 458 36.42 53.61 1.95
C PRO A 458 37.33 53.17 3.09
#